data_d9625bf438c002e24d7d5f65244a1d08
#
_entry.id   d9625bf438c002e24d7d5f65244a1d08
#
_cell.length_a   1.000
_cell.length_b   1.000
_cell.length_c   1.000
_cell.angle_alpha   90.00
_cell.angle_beta   90.00
_cell.angle_gamma   90.00
#
_symmetry.space_group_name_H-M   'P 1'
#
loop_
_entity.id
_entity.type
_entity.pdbx_description
1 polymer ?
#
loop_
_entity_poly.entity_id
_entity_poly.type
_entity_poly.pdbx_seq_one_letter_code
_entity_poly.pdbx_strand_id
1 'polypeptide(L)'
;MNIQTKDKIAKIYELVKRGATEGEKQAAEIALNKLLKKYNLTDEFLETINLREYEFKYATQLDQDLFIQLHTFFFKDKDFNASKSTLGRKSIFISLEYVDYILLMTAYEYFKKHMNAEFRKFCLPLIARCRTTKSKNKRRAELQKTFFSQYVMKSKIYHENQIGKIDTSKLSDKEYNDRKRLSE
;
A
#
# COMPACT_ATOMS: atom_id res chain seq x y z
N MET A 1 -2.30 29.97 -4.75
CA MET A 1 -1.78 29.61 -6.10
C MET A 1 -2.88 28.87 -6.86
N ASN A 2 -3.11 29.17 -8.15
CA ASN A 2 -4.13 28.52 -8.99
C ASN A 2 -3.71 27.09 -9.36
N ILE A 3 -4.68 26.18 -9.54
CA ILE A 3 -4.45 24.76 -9.95
C ILE A 3 -3.64 24.69 -11.26
N GLN A 4 -3.96 25.56 -12.24
CA GLN A 4 -3.22 25.63 -13.51
C GLN A 4 -1.72 25.97 -13.32
N THR A 5 -1.39 26.79 -12.33
CA THR A 5 0.00 27.13 -12.02
C THR A 5 0.73 25.94 -11.37
N LYS A 6 0.06 25.20 -10.48
CA LYS A 6 0.59 23.95 -9.92
C LYS A 6 0.91 22.95 -11.01
N ASP A 7 -0.05 22.70 -11.91
CA ASP A 7 0.13 21.76 -13.02
C ASP A 7 1.26 22.17 -13.97
N LYS A 8 1.44 23.47 -14.19
CA LYS A 8 2.55 24.00 -15.02
C LYS A 8 3.90 23.75 -14.34
N ILE A 9 4.02 24.01 -13.05
CA ILE A 9 5.27 23.78 -12.30
C ILE A 9 5.57 22.27 -12.27
N ALA A 10 4.56 21.42 -12.03
CA ALA A 10 4.72 19.96 -12.03
C ALA A 10 5.24 19.45 -13.38
N LYS A 11 4.69 19.91 -14.51
CA LYS A 11 5.14 19.52 -15.84
C LYS A 11 6.59 19.95 -16.11
N ILE A 12 6.97 21.17 -15.70
CA ILE A 12 8.33 21.66 -15.88
C ILE A 12 9.30 20.86 -14.99
N TYR A 13 8.92 20.54 -13.76
CA TYR A 13 9.72 19.72 -12.86
C TYR A 13 9.92 18.28 -13.38
N GLU A 14 8.90 17.69 -14.00
CA GLU A 14 9.05 16.41 -14.71
C GLU A 14 10.02 16.51 -15.90
N LEU A 15 10.05 17.61 -16.64
CA LEU A 15 11.02 17.83 -17.70
C LEU A 15 12.44 17.96 -17.18
N VAL A 16 12.65 18.57 -16.00
CA VAL A 16 13.96 18.62 -15.34
C VAL A 16 14.42 17.20 -14.97
N LYS A 17 13.52 16.37 -14.39
CA LYS A 17 13.85 14.99 -13.98
C LYS A 17 14.06 14.04 -15.17
N ARG A 18 13.28 14.16 -16.23
CA ARG A 18 13.14 13.16 -17.30
C ARG A 18 13.37 13.70 -18.71
N GLY A 19 13.85 14.94 -18.88
CA GLY A 19 14.13 15.53 -20.19
C GLY A 19 15.03 14.62 -21.04
N ALA A 20 14.68 14.45 -22.31
CA ALA A 20 15.38 13.55 -23.21
C ALA A 20 16.77 14.07 -23.60
N THR A 21 16.96 15.39 -23.61
CA THR A 21 18.20 16.05 -23.94
C THR A 21 18.69 16.96 -22.82
N GLU A 22 20.00 17.16 -22.74
CA GLU A 22 20.60 18.04 -21.73
C GLU A 22 20.12 19.49 -21.89
N GLY A 23 19.96 19.95 -23.15
CA GLY A 23 19.42 21.28 -23.43
C GLY A 23 18.00 21.50 -22.96
N GLU A 24 17.14 20.46 -23.07
CA GLU A 24 15.77 20.51 -22.53
C GLU A 24 15.78 20.59 -20.99
N LYS A 25 16.64 19.82 -20.33
CA LYS A 25 16.78 19.86 -18.87
C LYS A 25 17.21 21.24 -18.39
N GLN A 26 18.25 21.82 -18.99
CA GLN A 26 18.74 23.15 -18.63
C GLN A 26 17.68 24.23 -18.84
N ALA A 27 16.98 24.21 -19.99
CA ALA A 27 15.90 25.15 -20.26
C ALA A 27 14.74 25.01 -19.25
N ALA A 28 14.38 23.77 -18.90
CA ALA A 28 13.35 23.49 -17.90
C ALA A 28 13.78 23.95 -16.51
N GLU A 29 15.04 23.76 -16.12
CA GLU A 29 15.60 24.18 -14.85
C GLU A 29 15.58 25.72 -14.69
N ILE A 30 15.97 26.44 -15.72
CA ILE A 30 15.88 27.91 -15.74
C ILE A 30 14.42 28.38 -15.60
N ALA A 31 13.49 27.72 -16.31
CA ALA A 31 12.07 28.05 -16.23
C ALA A 31 11.49 27.74 -14.84
N LEU A 32 11.87 26.60 -14.26
CA LEU A 32 11.48 26.19 -12.92
C LEU A 32 11.93 27.20 -11.87
N ASN A 33 13.21 27.57 -11.87
CA ASN A 33 13.79 28.53 -10.95
C ASN A 33 13.13 29.90 -11.01
N LYS A 34 12.74 30.36 -12.21
CA LYS A 34 11.98 31.60 -12.38
C LYS A 34 10.59 31.51 -11.74
N LEU A 35 9.91 30.36 -11.86
CA LEU A 35 8.57 30.17 -11.26
C LEU A 35 8.68 30.03 -9.74
N LEU A 36 9.65 29.31 -9.21
CA LEU A 36 9.87 29.17 -7.77
C LEU A 36 10.10 30.54 -7.13
N LYS A 37 10.97 31.37 -7.70
CA LYS A 37 11.21 32.76 -7.24
C LYS A 37 9.96 33.63 -7.34
N LYS A 38 9.22 33.54 -8.44
CA LYS A 38 8.00 34.34 -8.66
C LYS A 38 6.91 34.05 -7.64
N TYR A 39 6.77 32.79 -7.20
CA TYR A 39 5.72 32.36 -6.29
C TYR A 39 6.22 32.13 -4.85
N ASN A 40 7.50 32.45 -4.59
CA ASN A 40 8.16 32.25 -3.29
C ASN A 40 8.01 30.82 -2.76
N LEU A 41 8.29 29.82 -3.63
CA LEU A 41 8.16 28.41 -3.34
C LEU A 41 9.54 27.81 -3.02
N THR A 42 9.57 26.83 -2.12
CA THR A 42 10.78 26.08 -1.73
C THR A 42 10.92 24.79 -2.52
N ASP A 43 12.10 24.18 -2.50
CA ASP A 43 12.35 22.88 -3.13
C ASP A 43 11.49 21.78 -2.49
N GLU A 44 11.18 21.85 -1.19
CA GLU A 44 10.25 20.95 -0.51
C GLU A 44 8.85 20.97 -1.15
N PHE A 45 8.43 22.13 -1.66
CA PHE A 45 7.17 22.22 -2.39
C PHE A 45 7.20 21.40 -3.70
N LEU A 46 8.35 21.29 -4.37
CA LEU A 46 8.49 20.49 -5.57
C LEU A 46 8.31 18.99 -5.31
N GLU A 47 8.73 18.51 -4.16
CA GLU A 47 8.51 17.11 -3.77
C GLU A 47 7.02 16.79 -3.59
N THR A 48 6.25 17.77 -3.14
CA THR A 48 4.80 17.60 -2.90
C THR A 48 3.93 17.88 -4.12
N ILE A 49 4.43 18.58 -5.15
CA ILE A 49 3.61 19.10 -6.26
C ILE A 49 3.07 17.99 -7.17
N ASN A 50 3.77 16.86 -7.24
CA ASN A 50 3.39 15.69 -8.04
C ASN A 50 2.55 14.70 -7.25
N LEU A 51 2.35 14.93 -5.95
CA LEU A 51 1.51 14.08 -5.12
C LEU A 51 0.03 14.36 -5.40
N ARG A 52 -0.71 13.31 -5.71
CA ARG A 52 -2.16 13.32 -5.85
C ARG A 52 -2.77 12.34 -4.87
N GLU A 53 -3.93 12.68 -4.32
CA GLU A 53 -4.67 11.78 -3.46
C GLU A 53 -5.41 10.73 -4.31
N TYR A 54 -5.20 9.45 -3.97
CA TYR A 54 -5.82 8.31 -4.63
C TYR A 54 -6.63 7.49 -3.64
N GLU A 55 -7.77 6.98 -4.11
CA GLU A 55 -8.68 6.14 -3.34
C GLU A 55 -8.42 4.66 -3.62
N PHE A 56 -8.19 3.87 -2.55
CA PHE A 56 -8.09 2.41 -2.60
C PHE A 56 -9.24 1.78 -1.82
N LYS A 57 -10.06 0.98 -2.50
CA LYS A 57 -11.23 0.32 -1.90
C LYS A 57 -10.84 -1.02 -1.29
N TYR A 58 -11.35 -1.28 -0.08
CA TYR A 58 -11.19 -2.56 0.60
C TYR A 58 -12.55 -3.12 1.02
N ALA A 59 -12.66 -4.44 1.17
CA ALA A 59 -13.87 -5.10 1.65
C ALA A 59 -13.69 -5.65 3.08
N THR A 60 -12.50 -6.17 3.38
CA THR A 60 -12.17 -6.88 4.61
C THR A 60 -10.98 -6.26 5.34
N GLN A 61 -10.76 -6.66 6.58
CA GLN A 61 -9.55 -6.29 7.33
C GLN A 61 -8.29 -6.82 6.64
N LEU A 62 -8.34 -8.02 6.08
CA LEU A 62 -7.22 -8.59 5.31
C LEU A 62 -6.81 -7.71 4.12
N ASP A 63 -7.79 -7.07 3.46
CA ASP A 63 -7.48 -6.17 2.33
C ASP A 63 -6.75 -4.92 2.83
N GLN A 64 -7.10 -4.40 4.02
CA GLN A 64 -6.39 -3.27 4.64
C GLN A 64 -4.96 -3.64 5.02
N ASP A 65 -4.80 -4.79 5.69
CA ASP A 65 -3.50 -5.28 6.14
C ASP A 65 -2.57 -5.52 4.93
N LEU A 66 -3.13 -6.06 3.84
CA LEU A 66 -2.43 -6.24 2.58
C LEU A 66 -1.99 -4.90 1.97
N PHE A 67 -2.86 -3.90 1.96
CA PHE A 67 -2.54 -2.58 1.43
C PHE A 67 -1.35 -1.94 2.18
N ILE A 68 -1.38 -1.99 3.51
CA ILE A 68 -0.30 -1.49 4.36
C ILE A 68 0.99 -2.25 4.09
N GLN A 69 0.91 -3.58 3.99
CA GLN A 69 2.08 -4.43 3.72
C GLN A 69 2.72 -4.13 2.37
N LEU A 70 1.91 -3.97 1.32
CA LEU A 70 2.40 -3.63 -0.01
C LEU A 70 3.02 -2.22 -0.04
N HIS A 71 2.40 -1.25 0.61
CA HIS A 71 2.98 0.09 0.71
C HIS A 71 4.35 0.03 1.39
N THR A 72 4.45 -0.62 2.54
CA THR A 72 5.72 -0.78 3.27
C THR A 72 6.76 -1.56 2.45
N PHE A 73 6.32 -2.51 1.65
CA PHE A 73 7.20 -3.29 0.78
C PHE A 73 7.78 -2.46 -0.38
N PHE A 74 6.94 -1.68 -1.06
CA PHE A 74 7.39 -0.88 -2.21
C PHE A 74 8.04 0.45 -1.82
N PHE A 75 7.63 1.05 -0.70
CA PHE A 75 8.03 2.41 -0.30
C PHE A 75 8.67 2.41 1.09
N LYS A 76 9.76 1.65 1.24
CA LYS A 76 10.44 1.44 2.52
C LYS A 76 10.82 2.74 3.23
N ASP A 77 11.23 3.75 2.46
CA ASP A 77 11.75 5.01 2.97
C ASP A 77 10.69 6.15 2.97
N LYS A 78 9.43 5.83 2.63
CA LYS A 78 8.33 6.78 2.64
C LYS A 78 7.42 6.52 3.83
N ASP A 79 7.06 7.58 4.54
CA ASP A 79 6.08 7.51 5.62
C ASP A 79 4.70 7.09 5.10
N PHE A 80 4.02 6.22 5.86
CA PHE A 80 2.67 5.81 5.56
C PHE A 80 1.66 6.85 6.02
N ASN A 81 1.41 7.86 5.21
CA ASN A 81 0.42 8.91 5.46
C ASN A 81 -0.88 8.61 4.70
N ALA A 82 -1.75 7.81 5.30
CA ALA A 82 -3.03 7.46 4.72
C ALA A 82 -4.20 7.80 5.64
N SER A 83 -5.31 8.21 5.08
CA SER A 83 -6.56 8.48 5.79
C SER A 83 -7.65 7.48 5.41
N LYS A 84 -8.60 7.26 6.31
CA LYS A 84 -9.80 6.46 6.04
C LYS A 84 -10.99 7.38 5.79
N SER A 85 -11.91 6.94 4.94
CA SER A 85 -13.16 7.67 4.73
C SER A 85 -13.95 7.83 6.03
N THR A 86 -14.34 9.06 6.33
CA THR A 86 -15.21 9.40 7.47
C THR A 86 -16.68 9.11 7.19
N LEU A 87 -17.05 8.92 5.91
CA LEU A 87 -18.43 8.69 5.45
C LEU A 87 -18.86 7.21 5.46
N GLY A 88 -18.18 6.36 6.23
CA GLY A 88 -18.51 4.92 6.33
C GLY A 88 -18.16 4.10 5.08
N ARG A 89 -17.55 4.71 4.05
CA ARG A 89 -17.02 3.99 2.89
C ARG A 89 -15.76 3.23 3.29
N LYS A 90 -15.63 2.01 2.82
CA LYS A 90 -14.42 1.19 3.04
C LYS A 90 -13.34 1.59 2.04
N SER A 91 -12.76 2.76 2.25
CA SER A 91 -11.74 3.35 1.38
C SER A 91 -10.57 3.90 2.20
N ILE A 92 -9.38 3.76 1.64
CA ILE A 92 -8.13 4.34 2.11
C ILE A 92 -7.73 5.40 1.08
N PHE A 93 -7.41 6.59 1.55
CA PHE A 93 -6.90 7.69 0.75
C PHE A 93 -5.43 7.89 1.07
N ILE A 94 -4.61 7.99 0.05
CA ILE A 94 -3.16 8.19 0.19
C ILE A 94 -2.65 9.10 -0.93
N SER A 95 -1.72 9.99 -0.58
CA SER A 95 -1.07 10.87 -1.55
C SER A 95 0.16 10.18 -2.13
N LEU A 96 0.17 9.96 -3.45
CA LEU A 96 1.24 9.29 -4.18
C LEU A 96 1.59 10.03 -5.46
N GLU A 97 2.81 9.85 -5.96
CA GLU A 97 3.14 10.16 -7.35
C GLU A 97 2.40 9.19 -8.28
N TYR A 98 2.13 9.61 -9.50
CA TYR A 98 1.35 8.79 -10.45
C TYR A 98 1.97 7.41 -10.71
N VAL A 99 3.29 7.33 -10.83
CA VAL A 99 4.01 6.07 -11.07
C VAL A 99 3.87 5.12 -9.87
N ASP A 100 4.02 5.66 -8.65
CA ASP A 100 3.85 4.90 -7.40
C ASP A 100 2.41 4.41 -7.24
N TYR A 101 1.43 5.25 -7.63
CA TYR A 101 0.02 4.85 -7.64
C TYR A 101 -0.23 3.66 -8.58
N ILE A 102 0.28 3.70 -9.82
CA ILE A 102 0.10 2.59 -10.77
C ILE A 102 0.75 1.32 -10.25
N LEU A 103 1.96 1.41 -9.70
CA LEU A 103 2.66 0.27 -9.10
C LEU A 103 1.86 -0.33 -7.95
N LEU A 104 1.46 0.50 -6.99
CA LEU A 104 0.73 0.05 -5.80
C LEU A 104 -0.65 -0.49 -6.15
N MET A 105 -1.38 0.18 -7.06
CA MET A 105 -2.71 -0.22 -7.49
C MET A 105 -2.67 -1.59 -8.19
N THR A 106 -1.77 -1.77 -9.15
CA THR A 106 -1.64 -3.03 -9.89
C THR A 106 -1.28 -4.18 -8.96
N ALA A 107 -0.31 -3.97 -8.08
CA ALA A 107 0.08 -4.98 -7.08
C ALA A 107 -1.08 -5.28 -6.10
N TYR A 108 -1.75 -4.24 -5.60
CA TYR A 108 -2.86 -4.42 -4.65
C TYR A 108 -4.02 -5.20 -5.25
N GLU A 109 -4.43 -4.92 -6.48
CA GLU A 109 -5.50 -5.67 -7.14
C GLU A 109 -5.13 -7.13 -7.38
N TYR A 110 -3.90 -7.39 -7.83
CA TYR A 110 -3.39 -8.74 -8.03
C TYR A 110 -3.36 -9.54 -6.73
N PHE A 111 -2.65 -9.04 -5.72
CA PHE A 111 -2.50 -9.73 -4.45
C PHE A 111 -3.81 -9.85 -3.68
N LYS A 112 -4.68 -8.86 -3.73
CA LYS A 112 -6.02 -8.88 -3.11
C LYS A 112 -6.88 -10.00 -3.69
N LYS A 113 -6.91 -10.14 -5.01
CA LYS A 113 -7.66 -11.22 -5.69
C LYS A 113 -7.11 -12.59 -5.30
N HIS A 114 -5.79 -12.74 -5.36
CA HIS A 114 -5.11 -13.99 -5.02
C HIS A 114 -5.28 -14.36 -3.54
N MET A 115 -5.02 -13.42 -2.63
CA MET A 115 -5.16 -13.62 -1.19
C MET A 115 -6.60 -14.03 -0.80
N ASN A 116 -7.60 -13.36 -1.36
CA ASN A 116 -8.98 -13.69 -1.08
C ASN A 116 -9.38 -15.09 -1.61
N ALA A 117 -8.84 -15.51 -2.74
CA ALA A 117 -9.05 -16.86 -3.27
C ALA A 117 -8.42 -17.92 -2.35
N GLU A 118 -7.17 -17.73 -1.92
CA GLU A 118 -6.47 -18.61 -0.98
C GLU A 118 -7.18 -18.66 0.38
N PHE A 119 -7.60 -17.52 0.93
CA PHE A 119 -8.35 -17.48 2.19
C PHE A 119 -9.68 -18.26 2.09
N ARG A 120 -10.39 -18.13 0.99
CA ARG A 120 -11.62 -18.90 0.75
C ARG A 120 -11.34 -20.39 0.71
N LYS A 121 -10.31 -20.79 0.01
CA LYS A 121 -9.92 -22.20 -0.15
C LYS A 121 -9.55 -22.86 1.17
N PHE A 122 -8.70 -22.22 1.98
CA PHE A 122 -8.13 -22.84 3.17
C PHE A 122 -8.87 -22.50 4.47
N CYS A 123 -9.37 -21.30 4.63
CA CYS A 123 -9.94 -20.82 5.90
C CYS A 123 -11.46 -20.96 5.99
N LEU A 124 -12.22 -20.77 4.89
CA LEU A 124 -13.67 -20.87 4.95
C LEU A 124 -14.17 -22.26 5.38
N PRO A 125 -13.63 -23.39 4.96
CA PRO A 125 -14.08 -24.70 5.44
C PRO A 125 -13.90 -24.86 6.94
N LEU A 126 -12.84 -24.29 7.53
CA LEU A 126 -12.57 -24.33 8.96
C LEU A 126 -13.58 -23.45 9.74
N ILE A 127 -13.96 -22.30 9.20
CA ILE A 127 -14.95 -21.41 9.78
C ILE A 127 -16.36 -22.04 9.70
N ALA A 128 -16.67 -22.71 8.59
CA ALA A 128 -17.99 -23.34 8.38
C ALA A 128 -18.31 -24.42 9.42
N ARG A 129 -17.29 -25.08 9.99
CA ARG A 129 -17.45 -26.09 11.06
C ARG A 129 -17.98 -25.50 12.39
N CYS A 130 -17.89 -24.18 12.58
CA CYS A 130 -18.41 -23.52 13.77
C CYS A 130 -19.94 -23.39 13.68
N ARG A 131 -20.65 -23.69 14.79
CA ARG A 131 -22.13 -23.69 14.80
C ARG A 131 -22.72 -22.28 14.91
N THR A 132 -22.20 -21.43 15.82
CA THR A 132 -22.78 -20.13 16.11
C THR A 132 -22.05 -18.98 15.37
N THR A 133 -22.75 -17.87 15.13
CA THR A 133 -22.15 -16.67 14.53
C THR A 133 -21.00 -16.13 15.38
N LYS A 134 -21.13 -16.16 16.70
CA LYS A 134 -20.08 -15.72 17.63
C LYS A 134 -18.81 -16.56 17.47
N SER A 135 -18.93 -17.90 17.42
CA SER A 135 -17.78 -18.79 17.24
C SER A 135 -17.18 -18.67 15.83
N LYS A 136 -18.01 -18.47 14.78
CA LYS A 136 -17.53 -18.19 13.41
C LYS A 136 -16.70 -16.91 13.35
N ASN A 137 -17.16 -15.83 13.97
CA ASN A 137 -16.45 -14.56 13.96
C ASN A 137 -15.13 -14.64 14.73
N LYS A 138 -15.14 -15.29 15.90
CA LYS A 138 -13.91 -15.53 16.68
C LYS A 138 -12.91 -16.35 15.86
N ARG A 139 -13.36 -17.46 15.27
CA ARG A 139 -12.50 -18.33 14.47
C ARG A 139 -11.96 -17.63 13.21
N ARG A 140 -12.79 -16.79 12.59
CA ARG A 140 -12.37 -15.98 11.44
C ARG A 140 -11.25 -15.02 11.83
N ALA A 141 -11.34 -14.32 12.94
CA ALA A 141 -10.32 -13.38 13.39
C ALA A 141 -8.98 -14.08 13.70
N GLU A 142 -9.04 -15.26 14.35
CA GLU A 142 -7.86 -16.09 14.62
C GLU A 142 -7.18 -16.52 13.31
N LEU A 143 -7.96 -17.08 12.38
CA LEU A 143 -7.45 -17.57 11.10
C LEU A 143 -6.93 -16.44 10.22
N GLN A 144 -7.55 -15.26 10.23
CA GLN A 144 -7.07 -14.12 9.46
C GLN A 144 -5.67 -13.71 9.86
N LYS A 145 -5.37 -13.65 11.16
CA LYS A 145 -4.02 -13.32 11.65
C LYS A 145 -2.97 -14.31 11.15
N THR A 146 -3.21 -15.59 11.38
CA THR A 146 -2.26 -16.66 11.02
C THR A 146 -2.09 -16.76 9.51
N PHE A 147 -3.20 -16.71 8.77
CA PHE A 147 -3.21 -16.75 7.31
C PHE A 147 -2.44 -15.57 6.71
N PHE A 148 -2.68 -14.35 7.19
CA PHE A 148 -2.02 -13.17 6.64
C PHE A 148 -0.49 -13.24 6.76
N SER A 149 0.02 -13.61 7.95
CA SER A 149 1.46 -13.76 8.16
C SER A 149 2.07 -14.79 7.20
N GLN A 150 1.41 -15.94 7.02
CA GLN A 150 1.87 -16.97 6.10
C GLN A 150 1.78 -16.56 4.63
N TYR A 151 0.69 -15.85 4.27
CA TYR A 151 0.51 -15.30 2.93
C TYR A 151 1.61 -14.32 2.56
N VAL A 152 1.95 -13.39 3.47
CA VAL A 152 3.05 -12.43 3.29
C VAL A 152 4.38 -13.14 3.07
N MET A 153 4.68 -14.16 3.88
CA MET A 153 5.91 -14.95 3.75
C MET A 153 5.95 -15.74 2.44
N LYS A 154 4.86 -16.41 2.07
CA LYS A 154 4.76 -17.20 0.83
C LYS A 154 4.87 -16.34 -0.42
N SER A 155 4.26 -15.16 -0.39
CA SER A 155 4.27 -14.19 -1.50
C SER A 155 5.55 -13.36 -1.57
N LYS A 156 6.45 -13.49 -0.58
CA LYS A 156 7.72 -12.74 -0.47
C LYS A 156 7.55 -11.20 -0.51
N ILE A 157 6.42 -10.70 -0.03
CA ILE A 157 6.12 -9.26 0.05
C ILE A 157 6.53 -8.67 1.40
N TYR A 158 7.79 -8.89 1.80
CA TYR A 158 8.36 -8.42 3.06
C TYR A 158 9.84 -8.07 2.88
N HIS A 159 10.38 -7.28 3.80
CA HIS A 159 11.82 -7.02 3.89
C HIS A 159 12.45 -7.96 4.93
N GLU A 160 13.70 -8.37 4.71
CA GLU A 160 14.42 -9.31 5.58
C GLU A 160 14.43 -8.85 7.04
N ASN A 161 14.50 -7.56 7.30
CA ASN A 161 14.45 -6.98 8.65
C ASN A 161 13.08 -7.14 9.37
N GLN A 162 12.03 -7.56 8.66
CA GLN A 162 10.71 -7.83 9.24
C GLN A 162 10.58 -9.26 9.78
N ILE A 163 11.41 -10.19 9.33
CA ILE A 163 11.33 -11.62 9.70
C ILE A 163 11.71 -11.82 11.18
N GLY A 164 12.69 -11.08 11.69
CA GLY A 164 13.19 -11.23 13.07
C GLY A 164 12.21 -10.87 14.19
N LYS A 165 11.03 -10.29 13.85
CA LYS A 165 10.01 -9.89 14.83
C LYS A 165 8.85 -10.86 14.98
N ILE A 166 8.80 -11.92 14.20
CA ILE A 166 7.78 -12.98 14.35
C ILE A 166 8.31 -13.99 15.37
N ASP A 167 8.09 -13.69 16.64
CA ASP A 167 8.36 -14.64 17.73
C ASP A 167 7.39 -15.83 17.63
N THR A 168 7.85 -16.90 17.04
CA THR A 168 7.08 -18.13 16.87
C THR A 168 6.94 -18.93 18.17
N SER A 169 7.71 -18.59 19.21
CA SER A 169 7.73 -19.32 20.50
C SER A 169 6.44 -19.16 21.32
N LYS A 170 5.62 -18.15 21.00
CA LYS A 170 4.34 -17.87 21.69
C LYS A 170 3.11 -18.38 20.96
N LEU A 171 3.27 -19.18 19.90
CA LEU A 171 2.13 -19.73 19.18
C LEU A 171 1.58 -20.94 19.93
N SER A 172 0.27 -20.95 20.16
CA SER A 172 -0.42 -22.12 20.68
C SER A 172 -0.33 -23.29 19.67
N ASP A 173 -0.32 -24.54 20.15
CA ASP A 173 -0.32 -25.74 19.31
C ASP A 173 -1.41 -25.71 18.22
N LYS A 174 -2.53 -25.04 18.52
CA LYS A 174 -3.61 -24.84 17.56
C LYS A 174 -3.24 -23.91 16.42
N GLU A 175 -2.53 -22.82 16.71
CA GLU A 175 -2.04 -21.88 15.68
C GLU A 175 -0.95 -22.51 14.82
N TYR A 176 -0.09 -23.34 15.43
CA TYR A 176 0.92 -24.11 14.71
C TYR A 176 0.28 -25.11 13.74
N ASN A 177 -0.73 -25.87 14.17
CA ASN A 177 -1.44 -26.82 13.32
C ASN A 177 -2.23 -26.13 12.19
N ASP A 178 -2.79 -24.94 12.44
CA ASP A 178 -3.45 -24.15 11.41
C ASP A 178 -2.45 -23.61 10.38
N ARG A 179 -1.24 -23.24 10.80
CA ARG A 179 -0.14 -22.85 9.88
C ARG A 179 0.27 -24.01 8.98
N LYS A 180 0.48 -25.19 9.53
CA LYS A 180 0.85 -26.36 8.77
C LYS A 180 -0.20 -26.70 7.70
N ARG A 181 -1.49 -26.61 8.04
CA ARG A 181 -2.60 -26.83 7.08
C ARG A 181 -2.71 -25.79 5.98
N LEU A 182 -2.22 -24.57 6.20
CA LEU A 182 -2.22 -23.50 5.21
C LEU A 182 -1.02 -23.57 4.27
N SER A 183 0.03 -24.32 4.65
CA SER A 183 1.26 -24.51 3.88
C SER A 183 1.25 -25.76 2.99
N GLU A 184 0.38 -26.72 3.26
CA GLU A 184 0.08 -27.90 2.43
C GLU A 184 -0.94 -27.56 1.34
#